data_f6bf7b3a3802c5c8d60965f7a1f0ba67
#
_entry.id   f6bf7b3a3802c5c8d60965f7a1f0ba67
#
_cell.length_a   1.000
_cell.length_b   1.000
_cell.length_c   1.000
_cell.angle_alpha   90.00
_cell.angle_beta   90.00
_cell.angle_gamma   90.00
#
_symmetry.space_group_name_H-M   'P 1'
#
loop_
_entity.id
_entity.type
_entity.pdbx_description
1 polymer ?
#
loop_
_entity_poly.entity_id
_entity_poly.type
_entity_poly.pdbx_seq_one_letter_code
_entity_poly.pdbx_strand_id
1 'polypeptide(L)'
;GIALSTVVSQFLGVIYIIYKLYKTNFTNFIKLSFFYPNIKILKDIFSQGVPASIGMMMISLGVFIILFFIGSFGDLAIAGYGTAVRYEQIFLLPILGLNTAVLSMVGQNFGAKKINRIKEIYNKALIIGCTFMFIFSFIIYFTAEISILNFSKNTDVIFYGKTYLQIIAFMLPIYPIFFISNALIQGLKKANIVMILSLVRMVLLPAIILWFLI
;
A
#
# COMPACT_ATOMS: atom_id res chain seq x y z
N GLY A 1 -3.91 -1.59 27.79
CA GLY A 1 -4.31 -0.29 27.25
C GLY A 1 -4.41 -0.25 25.75
N ILE A 2 -3.30 -0.40 24.98
CA ILE A 2 -3.25 -0.16 23.53
C ILE A 2 -4.18 -1.12 22.74
N ALA A 3 -4.14 -2.41 23.03
CA ALA A 3 -5.00 -3.39 22.36
C ALA A 3 -6.49 -3.12 22.60
N LEU A 4 -6.86 -2.71 23.83
CA LEU A 4 -8.25 -2.39 24.17
C LEU A 4 -8.73 -1.14 23.40
N SER A 5 -7.90 -0.10 23.27
CA SER A 5 -8.26 1.11 22.53
C SER A 5 -8.52 0.82 21.05
N THR A 6 -7.72 -0.07 20.44
CA THR A 6 -7.92 -0.52 19.06
C THR A 6 -9.26 -1.24 18.89
N VAL A 7 -9.59 -2.17 19.80
CA VAL A 7 -10.87 -2.91 19.75
C VAL A 7 -12.06 -1.96 19.91
N VAL A 8 -12.00 -1.03 20.88
CA VAL A 8 -13.07 -0.05 21.11
C VAL A 8 -13.26 0.86 19.90
N SER A 9 -12.16 1.37 19.32
CA SER A 9 -12.22 2.22 18.12
C SER A 9 -12.83 1.49 16.92
N GLN A 10 -12.46 0.23 16.70
CA GLN A 10 -13.02 -0.61 15.62
C GLN A 10 -14.52 -0.85 15.86
N PHE A 11 -14.92 -1.14 17.10
CA PHE A 11 -16.32 -1.36 17.46
C PHE A 11 -17.19 -0.12 17.23
N LEU A 12 -16.71 1.05 17.65
CA LEU A 12 -17.39 2.33 17.40
C LEU A 12 -17.49 2.63 15.89
N GLY A 13 -16.42 2.32 15.13
CA GLY A 13 -16.43 2.43 13.66
C GLY A 13 -17.50 1.56 13.00
N VAL A 14 -17.64 0.31 13.45
CA VAL A 14 -18.70 -0.60 12.97
C VAL A 14 -20.09 -0.07 13.27
N ILE A 15 -20.34 0.38 14.50
CA ILE A 15 -21.63 0.97 14.90
C ILE A 15 -21.97 2.18 14.02
N TYR A 16 -20.99 3.07 13.79
CA TYR A 16 -21.19 4.25 12.95
C TYR A 16 -21.53 3.87 11.50
N ILE A 17 -20.85 2.89 10.93
CA ILE A 17 -21.12 2.40 9.56
C ILE A 17 -22.52 1.80 9.48
N ILE A 18 -22.92 0.96 10.44
CA ILE A 18 -24.26 0.36 10.51
C ILE A 18 -25.33 1.48 10.60
N TYR A 19 -25.14 2.47 11.47
CA TYR A 19 -26.04 3.61 11.57
C TYR A 19 -26.18 4.37 10.25
N LYS A 20 -25.07 4.62 9.54
CA LYS A 20 -25.09 5.27 8.23
C LYS A 20 -25.79 4.43 7.17
N LEU A 21 -25.56 3.12 7.14
CA LEU A 21 -26.23 2.19 6.23
C LEU A 21 -27.76 2.18 6.44
N TYR A 22 -28.20 2.18 7.69
CA TYR A 22 -29.62 2.29 8.02
C TYR A 22 -30.27 3.56 7.44
N LYS A 23 -29.55 4.68 7.46
CA LYS A 23 -30.03 5.97 6.97
C LYS A 23 -30.05 6.10 5.44
N THR A 24 -29.37 5.20 4.70
CA THR A 24 -29.23 5.25 3.22
C THR A 24 -30.16 4.32 2.46
N ASN A 25 -31.25 3.81 3.05
CA ASN A 25 -32.18 2.87 2.43
C ASN A 25 -31.53 1.58 1.86
N PHE A 26 -30.22 1.38 2.09
CA PHE A 26 -29.48 0.20 1.63
C PHE A 26 -29.92 -1.07 2.36
N THR A 27 -30.49 -0.94 3.53
CA THR A 27 -30.99 -2.04 4.37
C THR A 27 -32.19 -2.77 3.74
N ASN A 28 -32.96 -2.11 2.87
CA ASN A 28 -34.07 -2.73 2.16
C ASN A 28 -33.62 -3.81 1.16
N PHE A 29 -32.33 -3.87 0.85
CA PHE A 29 -31.77 -4.87 -0.06
C PHE A 29 -31.20 -6.10 0.65
N ILE A 30 -31.02 -6.07 1.98
CA ILE A 30 -30.49 -7.21 2.75
C ILE A 30 -31.63 -8.20 3.00
N LYS A 31 -31.81 -9.14 2.09
CA LYS A 31 -32.74 -10.28 2.26
C LYS A 31 -31.99 -11.47 2.85
N LEU A 32 -32.66 -12.26 3.70
CA LEU A 32 -32.06 -13.49 4.27
C LEU A 32 -31.54 -14.45 3.21
N SER A 33 -32.12 -14.41 1.99
CA SER A 33 -31.67 -15.19 0.84
C SER A 33 -30.24 -14.89 0.37
N PHE A 34 -29.65 -13.74 0.74
CA PHE A 34 -28.25 -13.40 0.43
C PHE A 34 -27.25 -14.20 1.28
N PHE A 35 -27.67 -14.81 2.36
CA PHE A 35 -26.81 -15.66 3.19
C PHE A 35 -26.60 -17.06 2.61
N TYR A 36 -27.33 -17.46 1.56
CA TYR A 36 -27.05 -18.72 0.85
C TYR A 36 -25.82 -18.53 -0.06
N PRO A 37 -24.77 -19.35 0.12
CA PRO A 37 -23.54 -19.22 -0.65
C PRO A 37 -23.77 -19.55 -2.13
N ASN A 38 -23.57 -18.55 -2.98
CA ASN A 38 -23.55 -18.78 -4.43
C ASN A 38 -22.13 -19.16 -4.86
N ILE A 39 -21.93 -20.42 -5.25
CA ILE A 39 -20.62 -20.97 -5.60
C ILE A 39 -19.94 -20.17 -6.72
N LYS A 40 -20.70 -19.64 -7.68
CA LYS A 40 -20.15 -18.81 -8.78
C LYS A 40 -19.56 -17.49 -8.25
N ILE A 41 -20.29 -16.84 -7.35
CA ILE A 41 -19.82 -15.58 -6.71
C ILE A 41 -18.60 -15.87 -5.84
N LEU A 42 -18.62 -16.96 -5.05
CA LEU A 42 -17.48 -17.36 -4.23
C LEU A 42 -16.24 -17.62 -5.09
N LYS A 43 -16.39 -18.35 -6.20
CA LYS A 43 -15.29 -18.60 -7.13
C LYS A 43 -14.71 -17.30 -7.69
N ASP A 44 -15.54 -16.34 -8.06
CA ASP A 44 -15.10 -15.01 -8.52
C ASP A 44 -14.34 -14.24 -7.42
N ILE A 45 -14.83 -14.27 -6.19
CA ILE A 45 -14.18 -13.63 -5.04
C ILE A 45 -12.81 -14.29 -4.80
N PHE A 46 -12.73 -15.61 -4.74
CA PHE A 46 -11.47 -16.31 -4.53
C PHE A 46 -10.47 -16.13 -5.67
N SER A 47 -10.95 -16.10 -6.91
CA SER A 47 -10.08 -15.91 -8.09
C SER A 47 -9.36 -14.55 -8.09
N GLN A 48 -9.93 -13.52 -7.45
CA GLN A 48 -9.31 -12.20 -7.31
C GLN A 48 -8.67 -12.03 -5.93
N GLY A 49 -9.31 -12.52 -4.87
CA GLY A 49 -8.88 -12.33 -3.49
C GLY A 49 -7.59 -13.10 -3.17
N VAL A 50 -7.47 -14.35 -3.58
CA VAL A 50 -6.27 -15.16 -3.30
C VAL A 50 -5.01 -14.56 -3.95
N PRO A 51 -4.98 -14.23 -5.25
CA PRO A 51 -3.82 -13.57 -5.84
C PRO A 51 -3.51 -12.21 -5.22
N ALA A 52 -4.53 -11.42 -4.89
CA ALA A 52 -4.33 -10.14 -4.22
C ALA A 52 -3.70 -10.31 -2.82
N SER A 53 -4.15 -11.29 -2.04
CA SER A 53 -3.58 -11.61 -0.72
C SER A 53 -2.14 -12.09 -0.83
N ILE A 54 -1.83 -12.95 -1.80
CA ILE A 54 -0.45 -13.39 -2.06
C ILE A 54 0.41 -12.18 -2.44
N GLY A 55 -0.10 -11.26 -3.29
CA GLY A 55 0.60 -10.02 -3.63
C GLY A 55 0.94 -9.17 -2.40
N MET A 56 0.04 -9.09 -1.41
CA MET A 56 0.31 -8.42 -0.14
C MET A 56 1.35 -9.16 0.71
N MET A 57 1.31 -10.50 0.75
CA MET A 57 2.35 -11.29 1.43
C MET A 57 3.74 -11.03 0.83
N MET A 58 3.85 -10.85 -0.50
CA MET A 58 5.14 -10.56 -1.14
C MET A 58 5.76 -9.26 -0.64
N ILE A 59 4.95 -8.25 -0.28
CA ILE A 59 5.45 -7.01 0.32
C ILE A 59 6.13 -7.31 1.67
N SER A 60 5.50 -8.10 2.52
CA SER A 60 6.07 -8.48 3.83
C SER A 60 7.34 -9.33 3.68
N LEU A 61 7.35 -10.27 2.73
CA LEU A 61 8.53 -11.06 2.41
C LEU A 61 9.68 -10.20 1.88
N GLY A 62 9.37 -9.20 1.04
CA GLY A 62 10.36 -8.24 0.56
C GLY A 62 11.01 -7.45 1.68
N VAL A 63 10.22 -6.95 2.62
CA VAL A 63 10.74 -6.27 3.82
C VAL A 63 11.63 -7.21 4.65
N PHE A 64 11.22 -8.47 4.82
CA PHE A 64 12.02 -9.47 5.53
C PHE A 64 13.37 -9.72 4.85
N ILE A 65 13.40 -9.87 3.51
CA ILE A 65 14.63 -10.05 2.75
C ILE A 65 15.55 -8.84 2.93
N ILE A 66 15.03 -7.63 2.80
CA ILE A 66 15.82 -6.41 2.99
C ILE A 66 16.40 -6.36 4.41
N LEU A 67 15.59 -6.64 5.44
CA LEU A 67 16.04 -6.65 6.83
C LEU A 67 17.11 -7.72 7.09
N PHE A 68 17.00 -8.89 6.46
CA PHE A 68 18.01 -9.95 6.58
C PHE A 68 19.38 -9.47 6.08
N PHE A 69 19.44 -8.79 4.95
CA PHE A 69 20.68 -8.24 4.42
C PHE A 69 21.19 -7.03 5.21
N ILE A 70 20.29 -6.13 5.67
CA ILE A 70 20.67 -5.00 6.52
C ILE A 70 21.27 -5.49 7.85
N GLY A 71 20.83 -6.65 8.35
CA GLY A 71 21.36 -7.28 9.55
C GLY A 71 22.87 -7.52 9.54
N SER A 72 23.47 -7.72 8.36
CA SER A 72 24.93 -7.86 8.21
C SER A 72 25.70 -6.57 8.55
N PHE A 73 25.03 -5.41 8.52
CA PHE A 73 25.60 -4.10 8.90
C PHE A 73 25.40 -3.74 10.37
N GLY A 74 24.74 -4.61 11.13
CA GLY A 74 24.52 -4.47 12.56
C GLY A 74 23.20 -3.86 12.98
N ASP A 75 22.91 -3.91 14.29
CA ASP A 75 21.63 -3.51 14.88
C ASP A 75 21.29 -2.02 14.68
N LEU A 76 22.32 -1.16 14.62
CA LEU A 76 22.14 0.27 14.42
C LEU A 76 21.65 0.59 13.00
N ALA A 77 22.06 -0.20 12.00
CA ALA A 77 21.55 -0.09 10.64
C ALA A 77 20.08 -0.53 10.55
N ILE A 78 19.71 -1.62 11.24
CA ILE A 78 18.31 -2.08 11.34
C ILE A 78 17.45 -1.01 12.01
N ALA A 79 17.92 -0.41 13.10
CA ALA A 79 17.20 0.65 13.81
C ALA A 79 17.00 1.90 12.94
N GLY A 80 18.04 2.32 12.22
CA GLY A 80 17.98 3.45 11.28
C GLY A 80 16.99 3.22 10.15
N TYR A 81 17.07 2.06 9.49
CA TYR A 81 16.12 1.66 8.45
C TYR A 81 14.68 1.58 8.96
N GLY A 82 14.46 0.91 10.09
CA GLY A 82 13.12 0.73 10.67
C GLY A 82 12.46 2.07 11.05
N THR A 83 13.23 3.02 11.55
CA THR A 83 12.77 4.38 11.86
C THR A 83 12.42 5.15 10.58
N ALA A 84 13.28 5.07 9.58
CA ALA A 84 13.10 5.74 8.30
C ALA A 84 11.86 5.23 7.54
N VAL A 85 11.65 3.91 7.48
CA VAL A 85 10.47 3.31 6.84
C VAL A 85 9.17 3.75 7.53
N ARG A 86 9.14 3.87 8.86
CA ARG A 86 7.95 4.38 9.56
C ARG A 86 7.63 5.81 9.17
N TYR A 87 8.65 6.65 9.01
CA TYR A 87 8.47 8.02 8.54
C TYR A 87 7.98 8.06 7.09
N GLU A 88 8.58 7.28 6.20
CA GLU A 88 8.16 7.13 4.80
C GLU A 88 6.69 6.70 4.69
N GLN A 89 6.24 5.75 5.52
CA GLN A 89 4.86 5.26 5.51
C GLN A 89 3.83 6.36 5.70
N ILE A 90 4.11 7.41 6.47
CA ILE A 90 3.19 8.54 6.66
C ILE A 90 2.89 9.21 5.30
N PHE A 91 3.91 9.40 4.48
CA PHE A 91 3.78 10.03 3.16
C PHE A 91 3.18 9.09 2.11
N LEU A 92 3.23 7.77 2.34
CA LEU A 92 2.58 6.79 1.46
C LEU A 92 1.06 6.70 1.67
N LEU A 93 0.52 7.08 2.83
CA LEU A 93 -0.91 6.97 3.13
C LEU A 93 -1.83 7.63 2.09
N PRO A 94 -1.57 8.85 1.59
CA PRO A 94 -2.40 9.46 0.53
C PRO A 94 -2.42 8.64 -0.75
N ILE A 95 -1.30 8.02 -1.14
CA ILE A 95 -1.23 7.17 -2.33
C ILE A 95 -1.97 5.86 -2.15
N LEU A 96 -1.93 5.27 -0.97
CA LEU A 96 -2.73 4.09 -0.65
C LEU A 96 -4.23 4.39 -0.69
N GLY A 97 -4.63 5.58 -0.21
CA GLY A 97 -6.00 6.07 -0.36
C GLY A 97 -6.40 6.23 -1.82
N LEU A 98 -5.54 6.87 -2.63
CA LEU A 98 -5.76 7.05 -4.04
C LEU A 98 -5.82 5.70 -4.80
N ASN A 99 -4.95 4.75 -4.46
CA ASN A 99 -4.97 3.38 -4.97
C ASN A 99 -6.34 2.71 -4.75
N THR A 100 -6.87 2.78 -3.53
CA THR A 100 -8.17 2.20 -3.18
C THR A 100 -9.32 2.86 -3.95
N ALA A 101 -9.28 4.18 -4.11
CA ALA A 101 -10.26 4.92 -4.89
C ALA A 101 -10.23 4.51 -6.37
N VAL A 102 -9.03 4.44 -6.98
CA VAL A 102 -8.85 4.01 -8.37
C VAL A 102 -9.35 2.58 -8.57
N LEU A 103 -8.99 1.66 -7.67
CA LEU A 103 -9.45 0.26 -7.72
C LEU A 103 -10.99 0.18 -7.77
N SER A 104 -11.66 0.89 -6.89
CA SER A 104 -13.12 0.92 -6.82
C SER A 104 -13.75 1.54 -8.08
N MET A 105 -13.26 2.71 -8.48
CA MET A 105 -13.78 3.42 -9.66
C MET A 105 -13.54 2.64 -10.96
N VAL A 106 -12.38 2.03 -11.13
CA VAL A 106 -12.05 1.18 -12.29
C VAL A 106 -12.96 -0.03 -12.31
N GLY A 107 -13.13 -0.74 -11.19
CA GLY A 107 -13.99 -1.91 -11.10
C GLY A 107 -15.44 -1.61 -11.49
N GLN A 108 -16.01 -0.49 -10.99
CA GLN A 108 -17.35 -0.05 -11.33
C GLN A 108 -17.49 0.28 -12.83
N ASN A 109 -16.55 1.05 -13.39
CA ASN A 109 -16.60 1.46 -14.80
C ASN A 109 -16.31 0.29 -15.75
N PHE A 110 -15.50 -0.69 -15.30
CA PHE A 110 -15.25 -1.93 -16.04
C PHE A 110 -16.52 -2.78 -16.13
N GLY A 111 -17.26 -2.95 -15.04
CA GLY A 111 -18.56 -3.61 -15.02
C GLY A 111 -19.59 -2.90 -15.92
N ALA A 112 -19.55 -1.57 -15.99
CA ALA A 112 -20.39 -0.74 -16.85
C ALA A 112 -19.89 -0.62 -18.30
N LYS A 113 -18.78 -1.29 -18.68
CA LYS A 113 -18.14 -1.26 -20.01
C LYS A 113 -17.71 0.15 -20.48
N LYS A 114 -17.44 1.07 -19.55
CA LYS A 114 -17.06 2.47 -19.82
C LYS A 114 -15.54 2.65 -19.91
N ILE A 115 -14.92 2.10 -20.95
CA ILE A 115 -13.44 2.06 -21.10
C ILE A 115 -12.80 3.47 -21.14
N ASN A 116 -13.43 4.44 -21.81
CA ASN A 116 -12.89 5.80 -21.86
C ASN A 116 -12.82 6.45 -20.48
N ARG A 117 -13.81 6.16 -19.62
CA ARG A 117 -13.80 6.63 -18.23
C ARG A 117 -12.68 6.01 -17.41
N ILE A 118 -12.37 4.73 -17.65
CA ILE A 118 -11.25 4.06 -16.98
C ILE A 118 -9.91 4.74 -17.31
N LYS A 119 -9.68 5.07 -18.60
CA LYS A 119 -8.48 5.81 -19.03
C LYS A 119 -8.38 7.18 -18.38
N GLU A 120 -9.50 7.90 -18.31
CA GLU A 120 -9.57 9.21 -17.67
C GLU A 120 -9.23 9.11 -16.17
N ILE A 121 -9.81 8.16 -15.45
CA ILE A 121 -9.54 7.91 -14.02
C ILE A 121 -8.06 7.63 -13.81
N TYR A 122 -7.48 6.74 -14.61
CA TYR A 122 -6.07 6.37 -14.51
C TYR A 122 -5.15 7.57 -14.72
N ASN A 123 -5.34 8.33 -15.80
CA ASN A 123 -4.49 9.46 -16.12
C ASN A 123 -4.59 10.56 -15.06
N LYS A 124 -5.81 10.91 -14.62
CA LYS A 124 -6.00 11.91 -13.55
C LYS A 124 -5.40 11.46 -12.22
N ALA A 125 -5.56 10.19 -11.87
CA ALA A 125 -4.97 9.65 -10.66
C ALA A 125 -3.43 9.67 -10.71
N LEU A 126 -2.83 9.35 -11.86
CA LEU A 126 -1.37 9.45 -12.04
C LEU A 126 -0.88 10.88 -11.85
N ILE A 127 -1.53 11.85 -12.50
CA ILE A 127 -1.13 13.28 -12.37
C ILE A 127 -1.21 13.70 -10.90
N ILE A 128 -2.34 13.44 -10.24
CA ILE A 128 -2.52 13.79 -8.83
C ILE A 128 -1.47 13.09 -7.96
N GLY A 129 -1.32 11.78 -8.12
CA GLY A 129 -0.38 10.99 -7.32
C GLY A 129 1.07 11.44 -7.50
N CYS A 130 1.52 11.62 -8.76
CA CYS A 130 2.89 12.06 -9.05
C CYS A 130 3.15 13.48 -8.51
N THR A 131 2.18 14.39 -8.64
CA THR A 131 2.32 15.75 -8.09
C THR A 131 2.46 15.72 -6.56
N PHE A 132 1.61 14.97 -5.86
CA PHE A 132 1.72 14.82 -4.41
C PHE A 132 3.06 14.22 -4.00
N MET A 133 3.47 13.13 -4.65
CA MET A 133 4.72 12.46 -4.29
C MET A 133 5.95 13.29 -4.66
N PHE A 134 5.87 14.10 -5.70
CA PHE A 134 6.93 15.04 -6.03
C PHE A 134 7.11 16.10 -4.92
N ILE A 135 6.03 16.66 -4.41
CA ILE A 135 6.09 17.60 -3.27
C ILE A 135 6.64 16.89 -2.02
N PHE A 136 6.17 15.69 -1.71
CA PHE A 136 6.63 14.93 -0.56
C PHE A 136 8.10 14.50 -0.67
N SER A 137 8.59 14.26 -1.88
CA SER A 137 10.00 14.01 -2.15
C SER A 137 10.90 15.14 -1.60
N PHE A 138 10.56 16.39 -1.90
CA PHE A 138 11.28 17.54 -1.36
C PHE A 138 11.18 17.61 0.16
N ILE A 139 9.98 17.45 0.71
CA ILE A 139 9.79 17.49 2.17
C ILE A 139 10.65 16.42 2.84
N ILE A 140 10.60 15.16 2.39
CA ILE A 140 11.38 14.07 2.97
C ILE A 140 12.88 14.32 2.84
N TYR A 141 13.34 14.78 1.67
CA TYR A 141 14.76 15.01 1.43
C TYR A 141 15.35 16.04 2.41
N PHE A 142 14.67 17.18 2.59
CA PHE A 142 15.14 18.27 3.47
C PHE A 142 14.89 18.01 4.94
N THR A 143 13.88 17.23 5.30
CA THR A 143 13.55 16.91 6.70
C THR A 143 14.14 15.58 7.19
N ALA A 144 14.87 14.85 6.34
CA ALA A 144 15.36 13.50 6.63
C ALA A 144 16.10 13.40 7.97
N GLU A 145 17.05 14.31 8.24
CA GLU A 145 17.83 14.31 9.46
C GLU A 145 17.00 14.64 10.70
N ILE A 146 16.21 15.71 10.62
CA ILE A 146 15.35 16.16 11.73
C ILE A 146 14.34 15.06 12.09
N SER A 147 13.82 14.36 11.08
CA SER A 147 12.85 13.29 11.26
C SER A 147 13.42 12.11 12.04
N ILE A 148 14.65 11.71 11.76
CA ILE A 148 15.30 10.61 12.47
C ILE A 148 15.75 11.08 13.88
N LEU A 149 16.23 12.32 14.03
CA LEU A 149 16.59 12.90 15.32
C LEU A 149 15.46 12.87 16.37
N ASN A 150 14.20 12.95 15.93
CA ASN A 150 13.05 12.84 16.81
C ASN A 150 12.87 11.43 17.41
N PHE A 151 13.47 10.40 16.80
CA PHE A 151 13.34 9.02 17.24
C PHE A 151 14.61 8.49 17.92
N SER A 152 15.79 8.95 17.51
CA SER A 152 17.08 8.50 18.06
C SER A 152 18.10 9.62 18.08
N LYS A 153 18.93 9.63 19.14
CA LYS A 153 20.08 10.53 19.25
C LYS A 153 21.41 9.85 18.89
N ASN A 154 21.37 8.57 18.53
CA ASN A 154 22.56 7.83 18.12
C ASN A 154 22.97 8.25 16.70
N THR A 155 24.22 8.66 16.53
CA THR A 155 24.79 9.17 15.27
C THR A 155 24.71 8.17 14.13
N ASP A 156 24.92 6.88 14.40
CA ASP A 156 24.90 5.83 13.38
C ASP A 156 23.47 5.57 12.91
N VAL A 157 22.49 5.54 13.83
CA VAL A 157 21.06 5.41 13.49
C VAL A 157 20.62 6.58 12.62
N ILE A 158 21.08 7.80 12.96
CA ILE A 158 20.77 9.01 12.17
C ILE A 158 21.41 8.92 10.79
N PHE A 159 22.66 8.48 10.70
CA PHE A 159 23.36 8.34 9.44
C PHE A 159 22.63 7.36 8.48
N TYR A 160 22.33 6.15 8.94
CA TYR A 160 21.62 5.14 8.13
C TYR A 160 20.21 5.58 7.76
N GLY A 161 19.45 6.11 8.72
CA GLY A 161 18.07 6.55 8.48
C GLY A 161 17.98 7.74 7.56
N LYS A 162 18.82 8.77 7.73
CA LYS A 162 18.92 9.94 6.85
C LYS A 162 19.29 9.52 5.42
N THR A 163 20.34 8.71 5.29
CA THR A 163 20.81 8.24 3.96
C THR A 163 19.70 7.51 3.22
N TYR A 164 19.01 6.59 3.91
CA TYR A 164 17.85 5.90 3.34
C TYR A 164 16.77 6.89 2.88
N LEU A 165 16.34 7.82 3.73
CA LEU A 165 15.29 8.79 3.39
C LEU A 165 15.69 9.69 2.22
N GLN A 166 16.94 10.09 2.13
CA GLN A 166 17.43 10.90 1.00
C GLN A 166 17.41 10.12 -0.31
N ILE A 167 17.79 8.84 -0.30
CA ILE A 167 17.76 7.99 -1.50
C ILE A 167 16.31 7.73 -1.91
N ILE A 168 15.44 7.34 -0.97
CA ILE A 168 14.05 7.03 -1.28
C ILE A 168 13.27 8.25 -1.76
N ALA A 169 13.64 9.46 -1.31
CA ALA A 169 13.01 10.70 -1.78
C ALA A 169 13.03 10.83 -3.31
N PHE A 170 14.10 10.42 -3.98
CA PHE A 170 14.17 10.40 -5.45
C PHE A 170 13.26 9.36 -6.08
N MET A 171 12.91 8.29 -5.36
CA MET A 171 12.02 7.22 -5.85
C MET A 171 10.54 7.52 -5.63
N LEU A 172 10.20 8.39 -4.67
CA LEU A 172 8.81 8.68 -4.31
C LEU A 172 7.92 9.12 -5.48
N PRO A 173 8.36 9.97 -6.43
CA PRO A 173 7.52 10.35 -7.58
C PRO A 173 7.14 9.18 -8.50
N ILE A 174 7.90 8.07 -8.43
CA ILE A 174 7.66 6.86 -9.23
C ILE A 174 6.63 5.93 -8.57
N TYR A 175 6.47 6.00 -7.24
CA TYR A 175 5.54 5.14 -6.49
C TYR A 175 4.09 5.18 -7.00
N PRO A 176 3.50 6.35 -7.32
CA PRO A 176 2.15 6.40 -7.86
C PRO A 176 1.97 5.58 -9.14
N ILE A 177 2.98 5.56 -10.00
CA ILE A 177 2.92 4.77 -11.25
C ILE A 177 2.70 3.30 -10.91
N PHE A 178 3.44 2.78 -9.93
CA PHE A 178 3.29 1.39 -9.49
C PHE A 178 1.94 1.13 -8.80
N PHE A 179 1.59 1.92 -7.79
CA PHE A 179 0.39 1.69 -7.00
C PHE A 179 -0.89 1.87 -7.82
N ILE A 180 -0.97 2.93 -8.64
CA ILE A 180 -2.15 3.23 -9.46
C ILE A 180 -2.29 2.23 -10.61
N SER A 181 -1.17 1.78 -11.21
CA SER A 181 -1.22 0.72 -12.23
C SER A 181 -1.67 -0.61 -11.64
N ASN A 182 -1.22 -0.96 -10.44
CA ASN A 182 -1.71 -2.14 -9.73
C ASN A 182 -3.22 -2.04 -9.46
N ALA A 183 -3.71 -0.89 -9.02
CA ALA A 183 -5.15 -0.66 -8.82
C ALA A 183 -5.95 -0.80 -10.11
N LEU A 184 -5.43 -0.26 -11.22
CA LEU A 184 -6.03 -0.42 -12.55
C LEU A 184 -6.14 -1.91 -12.92
N ILE A 185 -5.02 -2.65 -12.85
CA ILE A 185 -4.97 -4.07 -13.24
C ILE A 185 -5.89 -4.92 -12.37
N GLN A 186 -5.92 -4.68 -11.05
CA GLN A 186 -6.84 -5.35 -10.12
C GLN A 186 -8.30 -5.01 -10.43
N GLY A 187 -8.62 -3.72 -10.69
CA GLY A 187 -9.96 -3.28 -11.05
C GLY A 187 -10.46 -3.88 -12.37
N LEU A 188 -9.55 -4.26 -13.28
CA LEU A 188 -9.85 -5.01 -14.50
C LEU A 188 -9.98 -6.53 -14.27
N LYS A 189 -10.06 -6.99 -13.02
CA LYS A 189 -10.12 -8.41 -12.62
C LYS A 189 -8.90 -9.24 -13.06
N LYS A 190 -7.72 -8.66 -13.08
CA LYS A 190 -6.45 -9.32 -13.44
C LYS A 190 -5.47 -9.38 -12.27
N ALA A 191 -5.94 -9.72 -11.07
CA ALA A 191 -5.13 -9.77 -9.84
C ALA A 191 -3.92 -10.70 -9.95
N ASN A 192 -3.98 -11.75 -10.75
CA ASN A 192 -2.84 -12.66 -11.01
C ASN A 192 -1.62 -11.92 -11.58
N ILE A 193 -1.82 -10.92 -12.45
CA ILE A 193 -0.72 -10.13 -13.01
C ILE A 193 -0.05 -9.31 -11.91
N VAL A 194 -0.85 -8.70 -11.03
CA VAL A 194 -0.32 -7.92 -9.90
C VAL A 194 0.45 -8.80 -8.93
N MET A 195 -0.03 -10.02 -8.67
CA MET A 195 0.69 -11.01 -7.85
C MET A 195 2.08 -11.31 -8.42
N ILE A 196 2.17 -11.60 -9.73
CA ILE A 196 3.45 -11.89 -10.40
C ILE A 196 4.37 -10.67 -10.35
N LEU A 197 3.85 -9.47 -10.66
CA LEU A 197 4.63 -8.23 -10.59
C LEU A 197 5.16 -7.96 -9.17
N SER A 198 4.34 -8.22 -8.15
CA SER A 198 4.74 -8.08 -6.74
C SER A 198 5.81 -9.11 -6.37
N LEU A 199 5.69 -10.36 -6.80
CA LEU A 199 6.70 -11.40 -6.59
C LEU A 199 8.06 -10.98 -7.18
N VAL A 200 8.05 -10.57 -8.44
CA VAL A 200 9.28 -10.18 -9.13
C VAL A 200 9.91 -8.96 -8.46
N ARG A 201 9.13 -7.90 -8.23
CA ARG A 201 9.64 -6.63 -7.71
C ARG A 201 10.05 -6.69 -6.25
N MET A 202 9.26 -7.36 -5.39
CA MET A 202 9.45 -7.32 -3.94
C MET A 202 10.32 -8.45 -3.41
N VAL A 203 10.42 -9.56 -4.14
CA VAL A 203 11.12 -10.75 -3.67
C VAL A 203 12.32 -11.06 -4.59
N LEU A 204 12.08 -11.32 -5.87
CA LEU A 204 13.13 -11.82 -6.75
C LEU A 204 14.20 -10.77 -7.03
N LEU A 205 13.81 -9.56 -7.45
CA LEU A 205 14.78 -8.50 -7.75
C LEU A 205 15.63 -8.10 -6.54
N PRO A 206 15.05 -7.79 -5.36
CA PRO A 206 15.85 -7.47 -4.18
C PRO A 206 16.75 -8.63 -3.75
N ALA A 207 16.26 -9.87 -3.76
CA ALA A 207 17.06 -11.04 -3.37
C ALA A 207 18.27 -11.21 -4.30
N ILE A 208 18.07 -11.12 -5.62
CA ILE A 208 19.16 -11.27 -6.59
C ILE A 208 20.15 -10.10 -6.46
N ILE A 209 19.67 -8.86 -6.45
CA ILE A 209 20.53 -7.67 -6.41
C ILE A 209 21.36 -7.65 -5.13
N LEU A 210 20.72 -7.89 -3.98
CA LEU A 210 21.42 -7.88 -2.69
C LEU A 210 22.41 -9.03 -2.54
N TRP A 211 22.11 -10.19 -3.12
CA TRP A 211 23.04 -11.32 -3.15
C TRP A 211 24.33 -11.02 -3.91
N PHE A 212 24.27 -10.21 -4.98
CA PHE A 212 25.45 -9.84 -5.76
C PHE A 212 26.21 -8.63 -5.20
N LEU A 213 25.55 -7.81 -4.35
CA LEU A 213 26.16 -6.59 -3.79
C LEU A 213 26.83 -6.81 -2.42
N ILE A 214 26.50 -7.87 -1.72
CA ILE A 214 27.00 -8.24 -0.39
C ILE A 214 27.71 -9.57 -0.45
#